data_d87bbcddfeaac5085cb9bc4f1d46a2d3
#
_entry.id   d87bbcddfeaac5085cb9bc4f1d46a2d3
#
_cell.length_a   1.000
_cell.length_b   1.000
_cell.length_c   1.000
_cell.angle_alpha   90.00
_cell.angle_beta   90.00
_cell.angle_gamma   90.00
#
_symmetry.space_group_name_H-M   'P 1'
#
loop_
_entity.id
_entity.type
_entity.pdbx_description
1 polymer ?
#
loop_
_entity_poly.entity_id
_entity_poly.type
_entity_poly.pdbx_seq_one_letter_code
_entity_poly.pdbx_strand_id
1 'polypeptide(L)'
;DNSFDLSNVRFVNFLPAATWPQFVRELVRVTRPGGFVRLTESEWWYYSTSPALETLNSMVIKAIQVQGGYSQTGRFTGILPLLGNLLRQAGCVNIKLASHAIDFSYGTEAYEGFRRDASVVFKLFQPFILRMHVASQSELDDLYHQMILEMLREDFRGLMMPLTALGGKA
;
A
#
# COMPACT_ATOMS: atom_id res chain seq x y z
N ASP A 1 -8.68 -17.70 18.92
CA ASP A 1 -7.49 -18.39 18.42
C ASP A 1 -7.89 -19.47 17.43
N ASN A 2 -7.09 -19.66 16.34
CA ASN A 2 -7.26 -20.79 15.42
C ASN A 2 -8.66 -20.88 14.76
N SER A 3 -9.25 -19.75 14.36
CA SER A 3 -10.64 -19.67 13.93
C SER A 3 -10.83 -19.48 12.41
N PHE A 4 -9.77 -19.07 11.69
CA PHE A 4 -9.86 -18.71 10.29
C PHE A 4 -8.97 -19.60 9.40
N ASP A 5 -9.48 -20.00 8.24
CA ASP A 5 -8.70 -20.71 7.21
C ASP A 5 -7.69 -19.81 6.53
N LEU A 6 -8.03 -18.52 6.39
CA LEU A 6 -7.22 -17.52 5.75
C LEU A 6 -7.34 -16.18 6.48
N SER A 7 -6.21 -15.64 6.93
CA SER A 7 -6.07 -14.25 7.34
C SER A 7 -5.49 -13.46 6.17
N ASN A 8 -6.26 -12.54 5.59
CA ASN A 8 -5.89 -11.79 4.41
C ASN A 8 -5.84 -10.29 4.69
N VAL A 9 -4.70 -9.67 4.45
CA VAL A 9 -4.47 -8.25 4.64
C VAL A 9 -3.91 -7.63 3.37
N ARG A 10 -4.40 -6.42 3.03
CA ARG A 10 -3.95 -5.68 1.85
C ARG A 10 -3.80 -4.20 2.18
N PHE A 11 -2.68 -3.60 1.72
CA PHE A 11 -2.45 -2.16 1.70
C PHE A 11 -2.59 -1.48 3.07
N VAL A 12 -1.89 -2.01 4.07
CA VAL A 12 -1.81 -1.45 5.43
C VAL A 12 -0.42 -0.90 5.76
N ASN A 13 0.38 -0.61 4.75
CA ASN A 13 1.76 -0.11 4.87
C ASN A 13 1.88 1.26 5.56
N PHE A 14 0.75 1.93 5.85
CA PHE A 14 0.70 3.11 6.71
C PHE A 14 0.86 2.81 8.20
N LEU A 15 0.92 1.53 8.60
CA LEU A 15 1.24 1.16 9.97
C LEU A 15 2.70 1.50 10.30
N PRO A 16 3.00 2.03 11.52
CA PRO A 16 4.37 2.21 11.97
C PRO A 16 5.17 0.90 11.96
N ALA A 17 6.46 0.97 11.62
CA ALA A 17 7.33 -0.20 11.53
C ALA A 17 7.31 -1.07 12.79
N ALA A 18 7.30 -0.45 13.98
CA ALA A 18 7.26 -1.14 15.26
C ALA A 18 5.99 -1.97 15.47
N THR A 19 4.89 -1.67 14.77
CA THR A 19 3.60 -2.37 14.91
C THR A 19 3.58 -3.69 14.14
N TRP A 20 4.29 -3.78 13.03
CA TRP A 20 4.21 -4.91 12.10
C TRP A 20 4.49 -6.30 12.72
N PRO A 21 5.54 -6.49 13.56
CA PRO A 21 5.80 -7.81 14.12
C PRO A 21 4.66 -8.34 14.99
N GLN A 22 4.04 -7.48 15.80
CA GLN A 22 2.90 -7.86 16.63
C GLN A 22 1.65 -8.11 15.78
N PHE A 23 1.40 -7.24 14.80
CA PHE A 23 0.27 -7.35 13.89
C PHE A 23 0.31 -8.69 13.12
N VAL A 24 1.45 -9.08 12.56
CA VAL A 24 1.59 -10.36 11.84
C VAL A 24 1.45 -11.55 12.78
N ARG A 25 2.00 -11.49 14.00
CA ARG A 25 1.76 -12.54 15.01
C ARG A 25 0.29 -12.71 15.33
N GLU A 26 -0.47 -11.62 15.40
CA GLU A 26 -1.91 -11.68 15.67
C GLU A 26 -2.68 -12.34 14.52
N LEU A 27 -2.32 -12.06 13.26
CA LEU A 27 -2.89 -12.75 12.10
C LEU A 27 -2.62 -14.26 12.16
N VAL A 28 -1.40 -14.65 12.52
CA VAL A 28 -1.04 -16.08 12.69
C VAL A 28 -1.82 -16.68 13.88
N ARG A 29 -1.99 -15.95 14.99
CA ARG A 29 -2.74 -16.43 16.15
C ARG A 29 -4.17 -16.80 15.80
N VAL A 30 -4.86 -15.96 15.03
CA VAL A 30 -6.27 -16.20 14.67
C VAL A 30 -6.45 -17.21 13.53
N THR A 31 -5.42 -17.43 12.72
CA THR A 31 -5.41 -18.46 11.66
C THR A 31 -5.30 -19.85 12.31
N ARG A 32 -6.05 -20.85 11.83
CA ARG A 32 -5.95 -22.23 12.34
C ARG A 32 -4.69 -22.95 11.85
N PRO A 33 -4.20 -23.99 12.52
CA PRO A 33 -3.19 -24.89 11.98
C PRO A 33 -3.58 -25.42 10.60
N GLY A 34 -2.64 -25.43 9.64
CA GLY A 34 -2.91 -25.75 8.24
C GLY A 34 -3.59 -24.64 7.44
N GLY A 35 -3.94 -23.52 8.04
CA GLY A 35 -4.47 -22.32 7.39
C GLY A 35 -3.36 -21.43 6.83
N PHE A 36 -3.74 -20.30 6.23
CA PHE A 36 -2.82 -19.40 5.54
C PHE A 36 -2.91 -17.97 6.03
N VAL A 37 -1.79 -17.26 6.02
CA VAL A 37 -1.72 -15.80 6.19
C VAL A 37 -1.23 -15.22 4.88
N ARG A 38 -1.97 -14.25 4.33
CA ARG A 38 -1.64 -13.53 3.11
C ARG A 38 -1.49 -12.04 3.38
N LEU A 39 -0.33 -11.50 3.03
CA LEU A 39 -0.02 -10.07 3.09
C LEU A 39 0.20 -9.57 1.67
N THR A 40 -0.49 -8.52 1.27
CA THR A 40 -0.33 -7.89 -0.05
C THR A 40 -0.06 -6.40 0.14
N GLU A 41 1.09 -5.91 -0.32
CA GLU A 41 1.53 -4.54 -0.18
C GLU A 41 2.15 -4.01 -1.47
N SER A 42 2.32 -2.69 -1.57
CA SER A 42 3.03 -2.02 -2.66
C SER A 42 4.01 -1.00 -2.10
N GLU A 43 5.20 -0.87 -2.70
CA GLU A 43 6.18 0.16 -2.34
C GLU A 43 5.78 1.53 -2.87
N TRP A 44 5.23 1.53 -4.08
CA TRP A 44 4.69 2.69 -4.76
C TRP A 44 3.30 2.31 -5.26
N TRP A 45 2.27 3.02 -4.83
CA TRP A 45 0.90 2.59 -5.13
C TRP A 45 0.50 2.86 -6.57
N TYR A 46 0.91 4.02 -7.11
CA TYR A 46 0.52 4.46 -8.44
C TYR A 46 1.74 4.92 -9.22
N TYR A 47 2.21 4.12 -10.17
CA TYR A 47 3.11 4.60 -11.23
C TYR A 47 2.24 5.18 -12.34
N SER A 48 2.48 6.42 -12.75
CA SER A 48 1.61 7.04 -13.75
C SER A 48 2.29 8.11 -14.58
N THR A 49 1.61 8.53 -15.64
CA THR A 49 1.99 9.71 -16.43
C THR A 49 1.42 11.01 -15.86
N SER A 50 0.77 10.98 -14.69
CA SER A 50 0.25 12.15 -14.00
C SER A 50 1.26 12.65 -12.97
N PRO A 51 1.95 13.80 -13.19
CA PRO A 51 2.87 14.37 -12.19
C PRO A 51 2.18 14.67 -10.86
N ALA A 52 0.92 15.11 -10.88
CA ALA A 52 0.17 15.41 -9.66
C ALA A 52 -0.12 14.14 -8.84
N LEU A 53 -0.52 13.04 -9.49
CA LEU A 53 -0.73 11.75 -8.83
C LEU A 53 0.56 11.21 -8.21
N GLU A 54 1.69 11.27 -8.94
CA GLU A 54 2.99 10.85 -8.43
C GLU A 54 3.47 11.70 -7.26
N THR A 55 3.23 13.02 -7.31
CA THR A 55 3.58 13.93 -6.21
C THR A 55 2.77 13.62 -4.97
N LEU A 56 1.44 13.48 -5.08
CA LEU A 56 0.58 13.09 -3.96
C LEU A 56 0.99 11.74 -3.36
N ASN A 57 1.30 10.76 -4.20
CA ASN A 57 1.77 9.44 -3.75
C ASN A 57 3.10 9.58 -2.99
N SER A 58 4.03 10.40 -3.46
CA SER A 58 5.31 10.64 -2.76
C SER A 58 5.11 11.33 -1.40
N MET A 59 4.13 12.23 -1.28
CA MET A 59 3.78 12.89 -0.01
C MET A 59 3.22 11.89 1.01
N VAL A 60 2.38 10.94 0.58
CA VAL A 60 1.89 9.86 1.46
C VAL A 60 3.04 9.01 1.95
N ILE A 61 3.95 8.58 1.07
CA ILE A 61 5.13 7.78 1.44
C ILE A 61 6.03 8.56 2.41
N LYS A 62 6.22 9.85 2.18
CA LYS A 62 6.97 10.72 3.09
C LYS A 62 6.31 10.83 4.46
N ALA A 63 4.99 10.97 4.51
CA ALA A 63 4.24 11.02 5.76
C ALA A 63 4.34 9.69 6.53
N ILE A 64 4.30 8.54 5.83
CA ILE A 64 4.54 7.22 6.43
C ILE A 64 5.95 7.14 7.02
N GLN A 65 6.97 7.65 6.32
CA GLN A 65 8.34 7.68 6.83
C GLN A 65 8.45 8.52 8.10
N VAL A 66 7.86 9.73 8.11
CA VAL A 66 7.86 10.62 9.27
C VAL A 66 7.14 10.00 10.47
N GLN A 67 6.08 9.25 10.24
CA GLN A 67 5.37 8.51 11.30
C GLN A 67 6.18 7.36 11.90
N GLY A 68 7.28 6.94 11.29
CA GLY A 68 8.11 5.82 11.73
C GLY A 68 7.91 4.56 10.87
N GLY A 69 7.70 4.72 9.57
CA GLY A 69 7.71 3.63 8.59
C GLY A 69 9.10 2.99 8.43
N TYR A 70 9.18 1.89 7.69
CA TYR A 70 10.44 1.17 7.48
C TYR A 70 11.47 1.92 6.64
N SER A 71 11.02 2.78 5.72
CA SER A 71 11.93 3.54 4.85
C SER A 71 12.73 4.58 5.60
N GLN A 72 14.05 4.56 5.45
CA GLN A 72 14.92 5.59 6.01
C GLN A 72 14.95 6.86 5.14
N THR A 73 14.65 6.75 3.86
CA THR A 73 14.76 7.86 2.89
C THR A 73 13.42 8.51 2.55
N GLY A 74 12.30 7.85 2.83
CA GLY A 74 10.96 8.28 2.41
C GLY A 74 10.71 8.20 0.89
N ARG A 75 11.55 7.45 0.16
CA ARG A 75 11.35 7.21 -1.29
C ARG A 75 10.39 6.04 -1.56
N PHE A 76 10.33 5.10 -0.63
CA PHE A 76 9.51 3.89 -0.68
C PHE A 76 8.91 3.66 0.71
N THR A 77 7.94 2.77 0.81
CA THR A 77 7.40 2.36 2.13
C THR A 77 8.38 1.49 2.90
N GLY A 78 9.24 0.73 2.20
CA GLY A 78 10.27 -0.14 2.77
C GLY A 78 9.75 -1.46 3.31
N ILE A 79 8.48 -1.80 3.05
CA ILE A 79 7.83 -2.99 3.63
C ILE A 79 8.00 -4.25 2.78
N LEU A 80 8.04 -4.14 1.44
CA LEU A 80 8.02 -5.30 0.56
C LEU A 80 9.14 -6.32 0.84
N PRO A 81 10.43 -5.91 0.99
CA PRO A 81 11.49 -6.87 1.27
C PRO A 81 11.34 -7.58 2.62
N LEU A 82 10.48 -7.07 3.49
CA LEU A 82 10.30 -7.59 4.84
C LEU A 82 9.13 -8.57 4.98
N LEU A 83 8.15 -8.56 4.04
CA LEU A 83 6.93 -9.37 4.17
C LEU A 83 7.19 -10.85 4.43
N GLY A 84 8.08 -11.47 3.64
CA GLY A 84 8.43 -12.87 3.83
C GLY A 84 9.13 -13.14 5.16
N ASN A 85 9.98 -12.21 5.63
CA ASN A 85 10.67 -12.34 6.90
C ASN A 85 9.70 -12.16 8.09
N LEU A 86 8.77 -11.22 8.02
CA LEU A 86 7.73 -11.02 9.03
C LEU A 86 6.88 -12.28 9.23
N LEU A 87 6.48 -12.94 8.12
CA LEU A 87 5.77 -14.22 8.19
C LEU A 87 6.61 -15.32 8.84
N ARG A 88 7.92 -15.47 8.48
CA ARG A 88 8.82 -16.45 9.10
C ARG A 88 8.97 -16.20 10.60
N GLN A 89 9.21 -14.96 11.00
CA GLN A 89 9.36 -14.60 12.42
C GLN A 89 8.08 -14.84 13.23
N ALA A 90 6.91 -14.80 12.59
CA ALA A 90 5.62 -15.11 13.20
C ALA A 90 5.31 -16.62 13.23
N GLY A 91 6.21 -17.50 12.70
CA GLY A 91 6.05 -18.96 12.72
C GLY A 91 5.40 -19.55 11.47
N CYS A 92 5.22 -18.78 10.39
CA CYS A 92 4.73 -19.32 9.12
C CYS A 92 5.82 -20.11 8.39
N VAL A 93 5.39 -21.15 7.68
CA VAL A 93 6.21 -22.03 6.85
C VAL A 93 5.78 -21.96 5.38
N ASN A 94 6.58 -22.53 4.46
CA ASN A 94 6.27 -22.62 3.03
C ASN A 94 5.92 -21.26 2.40
N ILE A 95 6.69 -20.24 2.73
CA ILE A 95 6.43 -18.87 2.29
C ILE A 95 6.65 -18.73 0.79
N LYS A 96 5.63 -18.21 0.09
CA LYS A 96 5.67 -17.90 -1.34
C LYS A 96 5.50 -16.41 -1.55
N LEU A 97 6.23 -15.85 -2.51
CA LEU A 97 6.12 -14.49 -2.96
C LEU A 97 5.65 -14.47 -4.42
N ALA A 98 4.68 -13.62 -4.73
CA ALA A 98 4.19 -13.41 -6.08
C ALA A 98 3.86 -11.93 -6.29
N SER A 99 4.26 -11.39 -7.45
CA SER A 99 3.92 -10.04 -7.87
C SER A 99 3.13 -10.11 -9.17
N HIS A 100 2.25 -9.14 -9.39
CA HIS A 100 1.53 -8.98 -10.65
C HIS A 100 1.38 -7.48 -10.94
N ALA A 101 1.19 -7.15 -12.21
CA ALA A 101 0.94 -5.80 -12.65
C ALA A 101 -0.57 -5.61 -12.88
N ILE A 102 -1.09 -4.46 -12.45
CA ILE A 102 -2.45 -4.00 -12.74
C ILE A 102 -2.33 -2.76 -13.61
N ASP A 103 -2.72 -2.86 -14.87
CA ASP A 103 -2.78 -1.73 -15.79
C ASP A 103 -4.11 -0.99 -15.59
N PHE A 104 -4.02 0.25 -15.09
CA PHE A 104 -5.16 1.15 -14.93
C PHE A 104 -5.08 2.39 -15.84
N SER A 105 -4.41 2.25 -16.97
CA SER A 105 -4.34 3.26 -18.02
C SER A 105 -5.73 3.60 -18.55
N TYR A 106 -5.91 4.80 -19.11
CA TYR A 106 -7.17 5.23 -19.72
C TYR A 106 -7.70 4.17 -20.70
N GLY A 107 -8.99 3.82 -20.55
CA GLY A 107 -9.68 2.85 -21.41
C GLY A 107 -9.45 1.37 -21.04
N THR A 108 -8.63 1.04 -20.04
CA THR A 108 -8.52 -0.34 -19.52
C THR A 108 -9.68 -0.71 -18.59
N GLU A 109 -9.89 -1.99 -18.33
CA GLU A 109 -10.93 -2.50 -17.42
C GLU A 109 -10.79 -1.93 -16.01
N ALA A 110 -9.56 -1.78 -15.51
CA ALA A 110 -9.29 -1.30 -14.16
C ALA A 110 -9.38 0.23 -14.01
N TYR A 111 -9.37 0.99 -15.13
CA TYR A 111 -9.23 2.45 -15.12
C TYR A 111 -10.24 3.17 -14.23
N GLU A 112 -11.55 2.94 -14.46
CA GLU A 112 -12.59 3.66 -13.72
C GLU A 112 -12.56 3.35 -12.22
N GLY A 113 -12.27 2.09 -11.87
CA GLY A 113 -12.11 1.68 -10.46
C GLY A 113 -10.96 2.42 -9.80
N PHE A 114 -9.78 2.42 -10.43
CA PHE A 114 -8.59 3.09 -9.90
C PHE A 114 -8.72 4.62 -9.86
N ARG A 115 -9.36 5.24 -10.86
CA ARG A 115 -9.62 6.67 -10.87
C ARG A 115 -10.49 7.09 -9.69
N ARG A 116 -11.56 6.35 -9.41
CA ARG A 116 -12.44 6.58 -8.25
C ARG A 116 -11.71 6.32 -6.93
N ASP A 117 -10.96 5.23 -6.86
CA ASP A 117 -10.16 4.89 -5.69
C ASP A 117 -9.15 6.00 -5.36
N ALA A 118 -8.37 6.46 -6.32
CA ALA A 118 -7.43 7.56 -6.15
C ALA A 118 -8.11 8.83 -5.64
N SER A 119 -9.29 9.19 -6.19
CA SER A 119 -10.04 10.37 -5.76
C SER A 119 -10.47 10.29 -4.29
N VAL A 120 -10.84 9.11 -3.80
CA VAL A 120 -11.23 8.90 -2.40
C VAL A 120 -9.99 8.81 -1.51
N VAL A 121 -9.02 7.99 -1.88
CA VAL A 121 -7.82 7.70 -1.08
C VAL A 121 -7.03 8.98 -0.79
N PHE A 122 -6.75 9.81 -1.80
CA PHE A 122 -6.00 11.05 -1.56
C PHE A 122 -6.76 12.09 -0.73
N LYS A 123 -8.09 12.12 -0.78
CA LYS A 123 -8.87 12.92 0.18
C LYS A 123 -8.76 12.39 1.60
N LEU A 124 -8.79 11.08 1.79
CA LEU A 124 -8.64 10.46 3.11
C LEU A 124 -7.23 10.62 3.70
N PHE A 125 -6.20 10.69 2.86
CA PHE A 125 -4.81 10.89 3.30
C PHE A 125 -4.47 12.36 3.61
N GLN A 126 -5.22 13.35 3.15
CA GLN A 126 -4.92 14.77 3.42
C GLN A 126 -4.71 15.06 4.91
N PRO A 127 -5.60 14.68 5.84
CA PRO A 127 -5.40 14.94 7.27
C PRO A 127 -4.14 14.28 7.84
N PHE A 128 -3.75 13.12 7.30
CA PHE A 128 -2.54 12.43 7.69
C PHE A 128 -1.28 13.17 7.22
N ILE A 129 -1.24 13.59 5.96
CA ILE A 129 -0.13 14.35 5.36
C ILE A 129 0.07 15.68 6.10
N LEU A 130 -1.03 16.40 6.40
CA LEU A 130 -1.02 17.64 7.17
C LEU A 130 -0.47 17.43 8.58
N ARG A 131 -0.94 16.42 9.30
CA ARG A 131 -0.48 16.08 10.65
C ARG A 131 1.02 15.75 10.68
N MET A 132 1.55 15.17 9.62
CA MET A 132 2.98 14.87 9.48
C MET A 132 3.80 16.07 8.96
N HIS A 133 3.18 17.23 8.74
CA HIS A 133 3.82 18.46 8.26
C HIS A 133 4.58 18.28 6.92
N VAL A 134 4.07 17.41 6.02
CA VAL A 134 4.69 17.14 4.72
C VAL A 134 4.29 18.16 3.67
N ALA A 135 3.06 18.67 3.73
CA ALA A 135 2.53 19.66 2.79
C ALA A 135 1.51 20.59 3.47
N SER A 136 1.18 21.71 2.82
CA SER A 136 0.09 22.61 3.22
C SER A 136 -1.24 22.16 2.64
N GLN A 137 -2.36 22.66 3.21
CA GLN A 137 -3.71 22.37 2.70
C GLN A 137 -3.89 22.87 1.27
N SER A 138 -3.42 24.10 0.96
CA SER A 138 -3.53 24.68 -0.39
C SER A 138 -2.80 23.80 -1.43
N GLU A 139 -1.57 23.37 -1.13
CA GLU A 139 -0.80 22.51 -2.01
C GLU A 139 -1.49 21.16 -2.26
N LEU A 140 -2.07 20.56 -1.23
CA LEU A 140 -2.82 19.31 -1.38
C LEU A 140 -4.08 19.47 -2.22
N ASP A 141 -4.80 20.59 -2.06
CA ASP A 141 -6.02 20.86 -2.83
C ASP A 141 -5.69 21.13 -4.30
N ASP A 142 -4.66 21.90 -4.59
CA ASP A 142 -4.19 22.16 -5.95
C ASP A 142 -3.75 20.87 -6.66
N LEU A 143 -2.91 20.08 -6.03
CA LEU A 143 -2.45 18.78 -6.56
C LEU A 143 -3.60 17.80 -6.76
N TYR A 144 -4.54 17.77 -5.82
CA TYR A 144 -5.71 16.91 -5.95
C TYR A 144 -6.56 17.26 -7.16
N HIS A 145 -6.86 18.53 -7.37
CA HIS A 145 -7.63 18.98 -8.54
C HIS A 145 -6.87 18.69 -9.85
N GLN A 146 -5.57 18.95 -9.87
CA GLN A 146 -4.73 18.63 -11.03
C GLN A 146 -4.70 17.13 -11.33
N MET A 147 -4.52 16.28 -10.32
CA MET A 147 -4.59 14.82 -10.46
C MET A 147 -5.88 14.35 -11.13
N ILE A 148 -7.04 14.88 -10.68
CA ILE A 148 -8.34 14.52 -11.27
C ILE A 148 -8.37 14.85 -12.77
N LEU A 149 -7.89 16.04 -13.16
CA LEU A 149 -7.86 16.46 -14.57
C LEU A 149 -6.89 15.62 -15.41
N GLU A 150 -5.70 15.35 -14.87
CA GLU A 150 -4.68 14.56 -15.56
C GLU A 150 -5.12 13.10 -15.77
N MET A 151 -5.79 12.49 -14.78
CA MET A 151 -6.32 11.14 -14.90
C MET A 151 -7.46 11.00 -15.92
N LEU A 152 -8.15 12.09 -16.29
CA LEU A 152 -9.21 12.07 -17.30
C LEU A 152 -8.69 12.13 -18.75
N ARG A 153 -7.41 12.35 -18.96
CA ARG A 153 -6.82 12.48 -20.30
C ARG A 153 -6.73 11.11 -20.97
N GLU A 154 -6.94 11.07 -22.27
CA GLU A 154 -6.84 9.84 -23.09
C GLU A 154 -5.41 9.26 -23.15
N ASP A 155 -4.39 10.12 -22.94
CA ASP A 155 -2.99 9.72 -22.88
C ASP A 155 -2.53 9.33 -21.46
N PHE A 156 -3.43 9.31 -20.46
CA PHE A 156 -3.11 8.84 -19.12
C PHE A 156 -2.71 7.35 -19.13
N ARG A 157 -1.58 7.07 -18.50
CA ARG A 157 -1.10 5.69 -18.27
C ARG A 157 -0.84 5.49 -16.79
N GLY A 158 -1.28 4.33 -16.28
CA GLY A 158 -1.12 4.00 -14.88
C GLY A 158 -0.87 2.51 -14.66
N LEU A 159 0.00 2.21 -13.71
CA LEU A 159 0.39 0.85 -13.34
C LEU A 159 0.54 0.71 -11.84
N MET A 160 0.03 -0.39 -11.27
CA MET A 160 0.25 -0.78 -9.88
C MET A 160 0.91 -2.16 -9.83
N MET A 161 1.93 -2.34 -8.98
CA MET A 161 2.68 -3.60 -8.87
C MET A 161 2.73 -4.07 -7.41
N PRO A 162 1.66 -4.66 -6.88
CA PRO A 162 1.66 -5.22 -5.54
C PRO A 162 2.47 -6.52 -5.46
N LEU A 163 3.10 -6.74 -4.31
CA LEU A 163 3.71 -8.00 -3.91
C LEU A 163 2.82 -8.68 -2.87
N THR A 164 2.50 -9.94 -3.12
CA THR A 164 1.82 -10.81 -2.17
C THR A 164 2.81 -11.80 -1.55
N ALA A 165 2.84 -11.85 -0.22
CA ALA A 165 3.49 -12.89 0.54
C ALA A 165 2.43 -13.81 1.16
N LEU A 166 2.54 -15.12 0.93
CA LEU A 166 1.66 -16.15 1.48
C LEU A 166 2.48 -17.10 2.33
N GLY A 167 2.07 -17.32 3.57
CA GLY A 167 2.69 -18.30 4.48
C GLY A 167 1.65 -19.24 5.08
N GLY A 168 1.99 -20.51 5.22
CA GLY A 168 1.17 -21.51 5.91
C GLY A 168 1.45 -21.49 7.41
N LYS A 169 0.42 -21.62 8.24
CA LYS A 169 0.58 -21.89 9.67
C LYS A 169 0.78 -23.39 9.88
N ALA A 170 1.89 -23.75 10.53
CA ALA A 170 2.17 -25.13 10.94
C ALA A 170 1.12 -25.66 11.94
#